data_b7860893b5b693e72fc49525e3d15c2f
#
_entry.id   b7860893b5b693e72fc49525e3d15c2f
#
_cell.length_a   1.000
_cell.length_b   1.000
_cell.length_c   1.000
_cell.angle_alpha   90.00
_cell.angle_beta   90.00
_cell.angle_gamma   90.00
#
_symmetry.space_group_name_H-M   'P 1'
#
loop_
_entity.id
_entity.type
_entity.pdbx_description
1 polymer ?
#
loop_
_entity_poly.entity_id
_entity_poly.type
_entity_poly.pdbx_seq_one_letter_code
_entity_poly.pdbx_strand_id
1 'polypeptide(L)'
;MPDGGGKPRRGGRNGSQPVYTEELAEEICDRLASGEPLLEICRSPGMPPEKTVRMWARQKTEPHVRGAEPFASKYTRARSIGYEVLADQILTIGDASIYHNGDPDNALVQHARLMSENRKWLLSKMLPKQFGDKVTQEITGEDGGALITRIELVPIAPRHRQIEHDEEAEGKPGKRGGKDNG
;
A
#
# COMPACT_ATOMS: atom_id res chain seq x y z
N MET A 1 42.06 42.83 -15.44
CA MET A 1 42.15 41.49 -14.78
C MET A 1 40.75 41.10 -14.35
N PRO A 2 40.04 40.20 -15.05
CA PRO A 2 38.74 39.76 -14.59
C PRO A 2 38.90 38.53 -13.71
N ASP A 3 38.39 38.62 -12.49
CA ASP A 3 38.31 37.56 -11.51
C ASP A 3 37.40 36.43 -12.00
N GLY A 4 38.00 35.27 -12.18
CA GLY A 4 37.32 34.02 -12.46
C GLY A 4 36.62 33.47 -11.24
N GLY A 5 35.38 33.88 -10.99
CA GLY A 5 34.48 33.30 -9.99
C GLY A 5 34.17 31.84 -10.31
N GLY A 6 35.03 30.92 -9.91
CA GLY A 6 34.77 29.48 -9.98
C GLY A 6 33.63 29.12 -9.06
N LYS A 7 32.47 28.74 -9.65
CA LYS A 7 31.35 28.17 -8.91
C LYS A 7 31.86 26.92 -8.15
N PRO A 8 31.55 26.78 -6.86
CA PRO A 8 31.91 25.59 -6.13
C PRO A 8 31.28 24.35 -6.81
N ARG A 9 32.10 23.43 -7.27
CA ARG A 9 31.68 22.12 -7.76
C ARG A 9 30.98 21.45 -6.61
N ARG A 10 29.67 21.22 -6.75
CA ARG A 10 28.91 20.33 -5.87
C ARG A 10 29.62 18.99 -5.89
N GLY A 11 30.34 18.69 -4.83
CA GLY A 11 30.99 17.41 -4.61
C GLY A 11 29.94 16.32 -4.76
N GLY A 12 30.10 15.45 -5.77
CA GLY A 12 29.29 14.26 -5.92
C GLY A 12 29.40 13.43 -4.65
N ARG A 13 28.29 13.26 -3.96
CA ARG A 13 28.18 12.26 -2.90
C ARG A 13 28.19 10.89 -3.57
N ASN A 14 29.38 10.39 -3.91
CA ASN A 14 29.64 8.98 -4.15
C ASN A 14 29.77 8.25 -2.81
N GLY A 15 28.79 8.43 -1.92
CA GLY A 15 28.57 7.47 -0.86
C GLY A 15 27.85 6.29 -1.51
N SER A 16 28.46 5.12 -1.48
CA SER A 16 27.81 3.87 -1.84
C SER A 16 26.41 3.87 -1.19
N GLN A 17 25.36 3.72 -1.98
CA GLN A 17 24.01 3.61 -1.43
C GLN A 17 24.02 2.42 -0.46
N PRO A 18 23.48 2.57 0.76
CA PRO A 18 23.43 1.44 1.69
C PRO A 18 22.78 0.25 1.01
N VAL A 19 23.51 -0.85 0.99
CA VAL A 19 23.01 -2.13 0.52
C VAL A 19 21.98 -2.62 1.52
N TYR A 20 20.91 -3.23 1.05
CA TYR A 20 19.93 -3.88 1.93
C TYR A 20 20.64 -4.92 2.82
N THR A 21 20.46 -4.81 4.13
CA THR A 21 20.78 -5.84 5.11
C THR A 21 19.57 -6.08 6.00
N GLU A 22 19.48 -7.25 6.60
CA GLU A 22 18.35 -7.59 7.47
C GLU A 22 18.34 -6.74 8.74
N GLU A 23 19.51 -6.49 9.31
CA GLU A 23 19.68 -5.65 10.49
C GLU A 23 19.19 -4.22 10.25
N LEU A 24 19.53 -3.66 9.09
CA LEU A 24 19.09 -2.33 8.69
C LEU A 24 17.58 -2.28 8.47
N ALA A 25 17.02 -3.35 7.89
CA ALA A 25 15.58 -3.49 7.67
C ALA A 25 14.82 -3.60 9.00
N GLU A 26 15.34 -4.33 9.96
CA GLU A 26 14.79 -4.47 11.32
C GLU A 26 14.84 -3.13 12.05
N GLU A 27 15.99 -2.45 12.07
CA GLU A 27 16.11 -1.13 12.70
C GLU A 27 15.10 -0.11 12.13
N ILE A 28 14.94 -0.08 10.81
CA ILE A 28 13.94 0.80 10.17
C ILE A 28 12.52 0.43 10.63
N CYS A 29 12.20 -0.86 10.68
CA CYS A 29 10.87 -1.34 11.11
C CYS A 29 10.61 -1.04 12.58
N ASP A 30 11.57 -1.24 13.47
CA ASP A 30 11.43 -0.97 14.90
C ASP A 30 11.19 0.52 15.17
N ARG A 31 11.92 1.39 14.50
CA ARG A 31 11.73 2.84 14.61
C ARG A 31 10.39 3.30 14.02
N LEU A 32 9.94 2.71 12.91
CA LEU A 32 8.59 2.95 12.37
C LEU A 32 7.50 2.48 13.33
N ALA A 33 7.68 1.32 13.97
CA ALA A 33 6.75 0.77 14.94
C ALA A 33 6.69 1.60 16.23
N SER A 34 7.75 2.31 16.59
CA SER A 34 7.75 3.29 17.68
C SER A 34 7.06 4.62 17.33
N GLY A 35 6.54 4.74 16.10
CA GLY A 35 5.82 5.94 15.64
C GLY A 35 6.72 7.02 15.05
N GLU A 36 8.02 6.73 14.83
CA GLU A 36 8.94 7.68 14.22
C GLU A 36 8.67 7.82 12.71
N PRO A 37 8.61 9.05 12.17
CA PRO A 37 8.40 9.26 10.74
C PRO A 37 9.57 8.75 9.90
N LEU A 38 9.29 8.07 8.78
CA LEU A 38 10.32 7.54 7.88
C LEU A 38 11.36 8.59 7.48
N LEU A 39 10.94 9.85 7.28
CA LEU A 39 11.83 10.94 6.90
C LEU A 39 12.89 11.20 7.99
N GLU A 40 12.50 11.17 9.25
CA GLU A 40 13.43 11.37 10.39
C GLU A 40 14.38 10.18 10.52
N ILE A 41 13.87 8.96 10.39
CA ILE A 41 14.69 7.74 10.38
C ILE A 41 15.79 7.86 9.31
N CYS A 42 15.42 8.23 8.09
CA CYS A 42 16.35 8.34 6.96
C CYS A 42 17.34 9.53 7.07
N ARG A 43 17.16 10.45 8.01
CA ARG A 43 18.12 11.52 8.33
C ARG A 43 19.23 11.06 9.23
N SER A 44 19.05 9.95 9.93
CA SER A 44 20.06 9.41 10.85
C SER A 44 21.29 8.91 10.07
N PRO A 45 22.49 9.05 10.65
CA PRO A 45 23.73 8.54 10.03
C PRO A 45 23.64 7.03 9.74
N GLY A 46 24.08 6.62 8.56
CA GLY A 46 24.05 5.21 8.15
C GLY A 46 22.74 4.72 7.55
N MET A 47 21.66 5.49 7.68
CA MET A 47 20.37 5.12 7.12
C MET A 47 20.28 5.38 5.61
N PRO A 48 19.55 4.52 4.86
CA PRO A 48 19.30 4.72 3.45
C PRO A 48 18.38 5.92 3.20
N PRO A 49 18.48 6.55 2.01
CA PRO A 49 17.52 7.56 1.59
C PRO A 49 16.09 7.01 1.58
N GLU A 50 15.11 7.86 1.93
CA GLU A 50 13.69 7.50 1.94
C GLU A 50 13.22 6.83 0.64
N LYS A 51 13.70 7.31 -0.51
CA LYS A 51 13.41 6.72 -1.81
C LYS A 51 13.83 5.25 -1.89
N THR A 52 14.98 4.91 -1.32
CA THR A 52 15.51 3.54 -1.30
C THR A 52 14.65 2.64 -0.42
N VAL A 53 14.28 3.08 0.78
CA VAL A 53 13.40 2.33 1.67
C VAL A 53 12.03 2.08 1.04
N ARG A 54 11.46 3.11 0.41
CA ARG A 54 10.18 2.98 -0.32
C ARG A 54 10.28 2.05 -1.53
N MET A 55 11.44 2.01 -2.19
CA MET A 55 11.70 1.06 -3.26
C MET A 55 11.70 -0.38 -2.72
N TRP A 56 12.41 -0.65 -1.62
CA TRP A 56 12.42 -1.97 -0.99
C TRP A 56 11.03 -2.42 -0.54
N ALA A 57 10.23 -1.51 0.02
CA ALA A 57 8.85 -1.80 0.44
C ALA A 57 7.89 -2.08 -0.73
N ARG A 58 8.20 -1.61 -1.94
CA ARG A 58 7.39 -1.89 -3.16
C ARG A 58 7.82 -3.14 -3.89
N GLN A 59 9.10 -3.51 -3.77
CA GLN A 59 9.61 -4.71 -4.41
C GLN A 59 9.08 -5.93 -3.65
N LYS A 60 8.43 -6.83 -4.38
CA LYS A 60 8.16 -8.20 -3.89
C LYS A 60 9.47 -8.99 -3.95
N THR A 61 10.50 -8.46 -3.31
CA THR A 61 11.81 -9.09 -3.31
C THR A 61 11.73 -10.34 -2.44
N GLU A 62 12.18 -11.46 -3.00
CA GLU A 62 12.42 -12.66 -2.19
C GLU A 62 13.32 -12.28 -1.02
N PRO A 63 13.03 -12.74 0.20
CA PRO A 63 13.89 -12.46 1.35
C PRO A 63 15.30 -13.00 1.07
N HIS A 64 16.33 -12.24 1.45
CA HIS A 64 17.74 -12.67 1.29
C HIS A 64 18.04 -13.98 2.04
N VAL A 65 17.23 -14.29 3.04
CA VAL A 65 17.26 -15.52 3.80
C VAL A 65 16.03 -16.35 3.46
N ARG A 66 16.24 -17.58 3.01
CA ARG A 66 15.14 -18.50 2.69
C ARG A 66 14.22 -18.71 3.89
N GLY A 67 12.95 -18.40 3.74
CA GLY A 67 11.95 -18.53 4.81
C GLY A 67 11.78 -17.28 5.69
N ALA A 68 12.58 -16.23 5.50
CA ALA A 68 12.37 -14.96 6.17
C ALA A 68 11.15 -14.20 5.60
N GLU A 69 10.55 -13.35 6.44
CA GLU A 69 9.44 -12.50 6.01
C GLU A 69 9.93 -11.39 5.06
N PRO A 70 9.26 -11.14 3.92
CA PRO A 70 9.61 -10.06 3.01
C PRO A 70 9.59 -8.68 3.69
N PHE A 71 10.54 -7.81 3.35
CA PHE A 71 10.60 -6.45 3.90
C PHE A 71 9.28 -5.69 3.73
N ALA A 72 8.59 -5.84 2.60
CA ALA A 72 7.29 -5.21 2.36
C ALA A 72 6.26 -5.52 3.45
N SER A 73 6.21 -6.77 3.93
CA SER A 73 5.30 -7.20 4.99
C SER A 73 5.72 -6.62 6.34
N LYS A 74 7.01 -6.72 6.69
CA LYS A 74 7.58 -6.12 7.91
C LYS A 74 7.30 -4.61 7.95
N TYR A 75 7.59 -3.91 6.87
CA TYR A 75 7.37 -2.46 6.74
C TYR A 75 5.89 -2.07 6.92
N THR A 76 4.96 -2.80 6.30
CA THR A 76 3.52 -2.53 6.42
C THR A 76 3.04 -2.74 7.86
N ARG A 77 3.46 -3.84 8.50
CA ARG A 77 3.14 -4.14 9.90
C ARG A 77 3.71 -3.08 10.84
N ALA A 78 4.99 -2.72 10.68
CA ALA A 78 5.63 -1.71 11.49
C ALA A 78 4.91 -0.35 11.41
N ARG A 79 4.49 0.06 10.21
CA ARG A 79 3.69 1.28 10.04
C ARG A 79 2.33 1.21 10.72
N SER A 80 1.66 0.06 10.68
CA SER A 80 0.37 -0.10 11.36
C SER A 80 0.53 0.05 12.87
N ILE A 81 1.54 -0.58 13.46
CA ILE A 81 1.87 -0.45 14.89
C ILE A 81 2.21 1.01 15.22
N GLY A 82 3.02 1.68 14.40
CA GLY A 82 3.37 3.08 14.61
C GLY A 82 2.15 4.02 14.60
N TYR A 83 1.10 3.73 13.84
CA TYR A 83 -0.15 4.48 13.89
C TYR A 83 -0.91 4.25 15.21
N GLU A 84 -0.86 3.06 15.79
CA GLU A 84 -1.43 2.77 17.11
C GLU A 84 -0.70 3.59 18.19
N VAL A 85 0.62 3.65 18.13
CA VAL A 85 1.43 4.52 19.02
C VAL A 85 1.03 6.00 18.88
N LEU A 86 0.77 6.49 17.66
CA LEU A 86 0.28 7.85 17.45
C LEU A 86 -1.11 8.07 18.05
N ALA A 87 -1.96 7.04 18.10
CA ALA A 87 -3.26 7.12 18.76
C ALA A 87 -3.09 7.26 20.29
N ASP A 88 -2.21 6.47 20.90
CA ASP A 88 -1.89 6.56 22.34
C ASP A 88 -1.31 7.93 22.71
N GLN A 89 -0.48 8.51 21.83
CA GLN A 89 0.06 9.86 22.04
C GLN A 89 -1.00 10.95 22.09
N ILE A 90 -2.18 10.75 21.49
CA ILE A 90 -3.28 11.72 21.60
C ILE A 90 -3.74 11.84 23.05
N LEU A 91 -3.82 10.72 23.77
CA LEU A 91 -4.17 10.70 25.19
C LEU A 91 -3.10 11.43 26.01
N THR A 92 -1.83 11.11 25.80
CA THR A 92 -0.71 11.76 26.48
C THR A 92 -0.68 13.28 26.24
N ILE A 93 -0.98 13.73 25.03
CA ILE A 93 -1.06 15.17 24.71
C ILE A 93 -2.24 15.81 25.44
N GLY A 94 -3.39 15.12 25.52
CA GLY A 94 -4.57 15.60 26.22
C GLY A 94 -4.35 15.75 27.72
N ASP A 95 -3.53 14.86 28.30
CA ASP A 95 -3.22 14.83 29.73
C ASP A 95 -2.01 15.72 30.09
N ALA A 96 -1.34 16.32 29.10
CA ALA A 96 -0.20 17.18 29.34
C ALA A 96 -0.60 18.47 30.10
N SER A 97 0.30 18.95 30.97
CA SER A 97 0.08 20.19 31.67
C SER A 97 -0.06 21.38 30.73
N ILE A 98 -1.13 22.14 30.91
CA ILE A 98 -1.39 23.40 30.19
C ILE A 98 -0.93 24.63 30.96
N TYR A 99 -0.30 24.43 32.14
CA TYR A 99 0.11 25.51 33.02
C TYR A 99 1.60 25.82 32.84
N HIS A 100 1.92 27.10 32.73
CA HIS A 100 3.27 27.62 32.78
C HIS A 100 3.38 28.59 33.97
N ASN A 101 4.32 28.36 34.89
CA ASN A 101 4.50 29.15 36.11
C ASN A 101 3.23 29.32 36.98
N GLY A 102 2.33 28.33 36.96
CA GLY A 102 1.07 28.37 37.74
C GLY A 102 -0.12 28.99 37.02
N ASP A 103 0.07 29.59 35.85
CA ASP A 103 -1.00 30.18 35.06
C ASP A 103 -1.30 29.32 33.81
N PRO A 104 -2.56 29.26 33.35
CA PRO A 104 -2.91 28.59 32.09
C PRO A 104 -2.19 29.24 30.90
N ASP A 105 -1.42 28.44 30.12
CA ASP A 105 -0.75 28.91 28.91
C ASP A 105 -1.58 28.55 27.67
N ASN A 106 -2.18 29.59 27.08
CA ASN A 106 -2.99 29.42 25.86
C ASN A 106 -2.16 28.92 24.67
N ALA A 107 -0.86 29.23 24.59
CA ALA A 107 -0.01 28.73 23.52
C ALA A 107 0.20 27.21 23.63
N LEU A 108 0.38 26.69 24.85
CA LEU A 108 0.45 25.26 25.10
C LEU A 108 -0.86 24.56 24.75
N VAL A 109 -2.01 25.14 25.14
CA VAL A 109 -3.32 24.61 24.78
C VAL A 109 -3.54 24.53 23.28
N GLN A 110 -3.22 25.61 22.53
CA GLN A 110 -3.36 25.64 21.08
C GLN A 110 -2.40 24.66 20.39
N HIS A 111 -1.18 24.54 20.89
CA HIS A 111 -0.21 23.55 20.36
C HIS A 111 -0.69 22.12 20.58
N ALA A 112 -1.14 21.77 21.79
CA ALA A 112 -1.68 20.46 22.11
C ALA A 112 -2.90 20.12 21.23
N ARG A 113 -3.80 21.09 21.04
CA ARG A 113 -4.96 20.95 20.16
C ARG A 113 -4.54 20.67 18.73
N LEU A 114 -3.63 21.45 18.15
CA LEU A 114 -3.13 21.26 16.79
C LEU A 114 -2.48 19.89 16.61
N MET A 115 -1.67 19.47 17.57
CA MET A 115 -1.02 18.15 17.56
C MET A 115 -2.05 17.01 17.56
N SER A 116 -3.06 17.11 18.43
CA SER A 116 -4.13 16.11 18.53
C SER A 116 -5.01 16.06 17.28
N GLU A 117 -5.40 17.20 16.73
CA GLU A 117 -6.21 17.30 15.51
C GLU A 117 -5.47 16.70 14.30
N ASN A 118 -4.19 17.01 14.12
CA ASN A 118 -3.37 16.46 13.05
C ASN A 118 -3.25 14.94 13.14
N ARG A 119 -3.05 14.39 14.37
CA ARG A 119 -2.98 12.94 14.57
C ARG A 119 -4.32 12.28 14.30
N LYS A 120 -5.42 12.81 14.81
CA LYS A 120 -6.78 12.30 14.57
C LYS A 120 -7.08 12.26 13.07
N TRP A 121 -6.79 13.36 12.35
CA TRP A 121 -6.99 13.40 10.91
C TRP A 121 -6.15 12.33 10.18
N LEU A 122 -4.86 12.21 10.51
CA LEU A 122 -3.98 11.20 9.92
C LEU A 122 -4.51 9.78 10.17
N LEU A 123 -4.87 9.45 11.41
CA LEU A 123 -5.39 8.13 11.80
C LEU A 123 -6.69 7.79 11.07
N SER A 124 -7.61 8.75 10.94
CA SER A 124 -8.87 8.53 10.19
C SER A 124 -8.63 8.20 8.72
N LYS A 125 -7.54 8.69 8.11
CA LYS A 125 -7.18 8.41 6.71
C LYS A 125 -6.37 7.13 6.54
N MET A 126 -5.48 6.82 7.47
CA MET A 126 -4.59 5.67 7.38
C MET A 126 -5.22 4.38 7.90
N LEU A 127 -6.05 4.48 8.93
CA LEU A 127 -6.76 3.36 9.58
C LEU A 127 -8.28 3.62 9.65
N PRO A 128 -8.97 3.78 8.51
CA PRO A 128 -10.38 4.19 8.49
C PRO A 128 -11.31 3.16 9.15
N LYS A 129 -10.93 1.89 9.19
CA LYS A 129 -11.72 0.84 9.85
C LYS A 129 -11.71 0.95 11.38
N GLN A 130 -10.64 1.52 11.97
CA GLN A 130 -10.46 1.64 13.40
C GLN A 130 -10.80 3.05 13.90
N PHE A 131 -10.38 4.08 13.17
CA PHE A 131 -10.45 5.48 13.57
C PHE A 131 -11.24 6.37 12.61
N GLY A 132 -11.85 5.79 11.57
CA GLY A 132 -12.70 6.54 10.63
C GLY A 132 -14.08 6.79 11.19
N ASP A 133 -14.71 7.89 10.75
CA ASP A 133 -16.10 8.16 11.05
C ASP A 133 -16.99 7.08 10.43
N LYS A 134 -17.93 6.54 11.23
CA LYS A 134 -18.96 5.64 10.70
C LYS A 134 -19.99 6.48 9.95
N VAL A 135 -19.89 6.48 8.62
CA VAL A 135 -20.95 7.04 7.78
C VAL A 135 -22.03 5.96 7.61
N THR A 136 -23.13 6.10 8.34
CA THR A 136 -24.33 5.30 8.07
C THR A 136 -25.11 6.01 6.98
N GLN A 137 -25.07 5.47 5.76
CA GLN A 137 -25.90 5.98 4.68
C GLN A 137 -27.22 5.21 4.68
N GLU A 138 -28.27 5.79 5.19
CA GLU A 138 -29.64 5.28 5.00
C GLU A 138 -30.07 5.61 3.58
N ILE A 139 -30.10 4.60 2.72
CA ILE A 139 -30.65 4.73 1.37
C ILE A 139 -32.13 4.38 1.48
N THR A 140 -32.97 5.40 1.52
CA THR A 140 -34.44 5.25 1.50
C THR A 140 -34.97 5.46 0.09
N GLY A 141 -35.98 4.70 -0.27
CA GLY A 141 -36.73 4.91 -1.50
C GLY A 141 -37.57 6.18 -1.48
N GLU A 142 -38.23 6.47 -2.56
CA GLU A 142 -39.20 7.56 -2.68
C GLU A 142 -40.26 7.40 -1.56
N ASP A 143 -40.58 8.48 -0.85
CA ASP A 143 -41.48 8.52 0.32
C ASP A 143 -40.95 7.82 1.59
N GLY A 144 -39.61 7.60 1.72
CA GLY A 144 -39.04 7.02 2.94
C GLY A 144 -39.21 5.51 3.08
N GLY A 145 -39.70 4.84 2.04
CA GLY A 145 -39.91 3.40 2.00
C GLY A 145 -38.60 2.61 1.83
N ALA A 146 -38.62 1.31 2.15
CA ALA A 146 -37.48 0.42 1.93
C ALA A 146 -37.17 0.28 0.44
N LEU A 147 -35.87 0.36 0.07
CA LEU A 147 -35.44 0.03 -1.29
C LEU A 147 -35.59 -1.48 -1.53
N ILE A 148 -36.58 -1.84 -2.36
CA ILE A 148 -36.74 -3.22 -2.81
C ILE A 148 -35.83 -3.43 -4.02
N THR A 149 -34.67 -4.01 -3.82
CA THR A 149 -33.81 -4.45 -4.92
C THR A 149 -34.28 -5.83 -5.37
N ARG A 150 -35.06 -5.89 -6.44
CA ARG A 150 -35.46 -7.14 -7.09
C ARG A 150 -34.38 -7.56 -8.07
N ILE A 151 -33.65 -8.62 -7.76
CA ILE A 151 -32.73 -9.24 -8.71
C ILE A 151 -33.53 -10.29 -9.49
N GLU A 152 -33.82 -10.04 -10.75
CA GLU A 152 -34.44 -11.01 -11.64
C GLU A 152 -33.34 -11.78 -12.36
N LEU A 153 -33.21 -13.06 -12.00
CA LEU A 153 -32.32 -13.98 -12.70
C LEU A 153 -33.02 -14.47 -13.96
N VAL A 154 -32.65 -13.91 -15.11
CA VAL A 154 -33.10 -14.39 -16.41
C VAL A 154 -32.26 -15.60 -16.81
N PRO A 155 -32.84 -16.81 -16.90
CA PRO A 155 -32.08 -17.98 -17.35
C PRO A 155 -31.70 -17.78 -18.82
N ILE A 156 -30.42 -17.77 -19.10
CA ILE A 156 -29.90 -17.78 -20.47
C ILE A 156 -30.13 -19.19 -21.01
N ALA A 157 -31.02 -19.34 -22.01
CA ALA A 157 -31.21 -20.60 -22.70
C ALA A 157 -29.85 -21.07 -23.28
N PRO A 158 -29.48 -22.33 -23.11
CA PRO A 158 -28.24 -22.84 -23.70
C PRO A 158 -28.33 -22.69 -25.23
N ARG A 159 -27.36 -22.02 -25.81
CA ARG A 159 -27.18 -22.00 -27.27
C ARG A 159 -26.86 -23.43 -27.72
N HIS A 160 -27.82 -24.13 -28.28
CA HIS A 160 -27.55 -25.35 -29.02
C HIS A 160 -26.61 -24.97 -30.19
N ARG A 161 -25.34 -25.32 -30.07
CA ARG A 161 -24.44 -25.34 -31.21
C ARG A 161 -24.88 -26.54 -32.04
N GLN A 162 -25.60 -26.30 -33.15
CA GLN A 162 -25.83 -27.31 -34.17
C GLN A 162 -24.44 -27.66 -34.72
N ILE A 163 -23.97 -28.85 -34.38
CA ILE A 163 -22.82 -29.45 -35.03
C ILE A 163 -23.42 -30.05 -36.31
N GLU A 164 -23.28 -29.36 -37.44
CA GLU A 164 -23.51 -29.94 -38.74
C GLU A 164 -22.44 -31.02 -38.92
N HIS A 165 -22.87 -32.26 -38.87
CA HIS A 165 -22.07 -33.39 -39.34
C HIS A 165 -22.09 -33.34 -40.89
N ASP A 166 -21.04 -32.88 -41.49
CA ASP A 166 -20.74 -33.09 -42.89
C ASP A 166 -20.50 -34.62 -43.03
N GLU A 167 -21.52 -35.34 -43.51
CA GLU A 167 -21.38 -36.69 -44.03
C GLU A 167 -20.56 -36.63 -45.28
N GLU A 168 -19.27 -36.88 -45.15
CA GLU A 168 -18.40 -37.13 -46.32
C GLU A 168 -18.90 -38.38 -47.03
N ALA A 169 -19.31 -38.17 -48.30
CA ALA A 169 -19.78 -39.16 -49.22
C ALA A 169 -18.75 -40.26 -49.42
N GLU A 170 -19.18 -41.48 -49.17
CA GLU A 170 -18.45 -42.68 -49.53
C GLU A 170 -18.13 -42.72 -51.03
N GLY A 171 -16.85 -42.68 -51.35
CA GLY A 171 -16.33 -42.89 -52.70
C GLY A 171 -16.53 -44.31 -53.21
N LYS A 172 -17.11 -44.44 -54.38
CA LYS A 172 -17.34 -45.65 -55.11
C LYS A 172 -16.07 -46.52 -55.31
N PRO A 173 -16.21 -47.85 -55.28
CA PRO A 173 -15.09 -48.75 -55.55
C PRO A 173 -14.74 -48.80 -57.06
N GLY A 174 -13.54 -48.40 -57.39
CA GLY A 174 -12.97 -48.49 -58.76
C GLY A 174 -12.58 -49.95 -59.13
N LYS A 175 -13.07 -50.36 -60.26
CA LYS A 175 -12.84 -51.63 -60.92
C LYS A 175 -11.36 -51.99 -61.12
N ARG A 176 -11.06 -53.22 -60.78
CA ARG A 176 -9.86 -53.95 -61.20
C ARG A 176 -9.80 -54.08 -62.72
N GLY A 177 -8.76 -53.66 -63.32
CA GLY A 177 -8.38 -54.03 -64.66
C GLY A 177 -6.99 -54.64 -64.61
N GLY A 178 -6.96 -55.95 -64.73
CA GLY A 178 -5.74 -56.69 -65.00
C GLY A 178 -5.27 -56.53 -66.41
N LYS A 179 -3.97 -56.57 -66.60
CA LYS A 179 -3.36 -57.06 -67.81
C LYS A 179 -1.93 -57.54 -67.50
N ASP A 180 -1.81 -58.86 -67.79
CA ASP A 180 -0.57 -59.57 -67.91
C ASP A 180 0.34 -58.91 -69.00
N ASN A 181 1.59 -59.12 -68.86
CA ASN A 181 2.53 -59.60 -69.85
C ASN A 181 3.93 -59.00 -69.62
N GLY A 182 4.87 -59.95 -69.59
CA GLY A 182 6.21 -59.79 -70.03
C GLY A 182 7.28 -60.09 -69.01
#